data_c9d4f3430bffe211b7edefaf0f80b361
#
_entry.id   c9d4f3430bffe211b7edefaf0f80b361
#
_cell.length_a   1.000
_cell.length_b   1.000
_cell.length_c   1.000
_cell.angle_alpha   90.00
_cell.angle_beta   90.00
_cell.angle_gamma   90.00
#
_symmetry.space_group_name_H-M   'P 1'
#
loop_
_entity.id
_entity.type
_entity.pdbx_description
1 polymer ?
#
loop_
_entity_poly.entity_id
_entity_poly.type
_entity_poly.pdbx_seq_one_letter_code
_entity_poly.pdbx_strand_id
1 'polypeptide(L)'
;MQFGSKISREHLMLTTLPAMFNRSTNKYADKRCQWYQPDFSKPHELASYTYGQVRVKVQDLACGLMSLGLKPQDRVAIMSPNCPQWLWADFSILCSAAVTVPLYPSFSIQEMTFIINDSGSKYLYVKDNAGIEKILKSMSDMPLLEKVIVFDDEAQLPDERFIHLKSLMEMGRKYAAKNRSQYIKSSESCNLWDIATIVYTSGTTGNPKGVVHTHYTFMSSAMGDIINFFRGNYYFEPGDINLCFLPLSHTYERQCGQMLSLATGQTIAYAQSPATVLRDLQIFNPHWFCCVPRIFERIYVAMRDSASASPEAQAAF
;
A
#
# COMPACT_ATOMS: atom_id res chain seq x y z
N MET A 1 31.22 -7.53 9.76
CA MET A 1 30.20 -8.59 9.66
C MET A 1 30.15 -9.05 8.21
N GLN A 2 30.48 -10.30 7.92
CA GLN A 2 30.21 -10.91 6.62
C GLN A 2 28.72 -11.25 6.59
N PHE A 3 27.92 -10.44 5.90
CA PHE A 3 26.57 -10.82 5.53
C PHE A 3 26.71 -11.97 4.51
N GLY A 4 25.99 -13.06 4.72
CA GLY A 4 25.99 -14.19 3.78
C GLY A 4 25.59 -13.73 2.38
N SER A 5 25.87 -14.52 1.36
CA SER A 5 25.73 -14.20 -0.08
C SER A 5 24.32 -13.76 -0.54
N LYS A 6 23.31 -13.82 0.32
CA LYS A 6 21.88 -13.60 0.01
C LYS A 6 21.40 -12.18 0.30
N ILE A 7 22.04 -11.39 1.16
CA ILE A 7 21.73 -9.97 1.36
C ILE A 7 22.82 -9.13 0.70
N SER A 8 22.47 -8.45 -0.38
CA SER A 8 23.39 -7.51 -1.02
C SER A 8 23.47 -6.20 -0.22
N ARG A 9 24.62 -5.50 -0.31
CA ARG A 9 24.78 -4.15 0.26
C ARG A 9 23.68 -3.19 -0.20
N GLU A 10 23.12 -3.39 -1.39
CA GLU A 10 22.04 -2.58 -1.96
C GLU A 10 20.75 -2.67 -1.14
N HIS A 11 20.43 -3.84 -0.56
CA HIS A 11 19.24 -4.01 0.29
C HIS A 11 19.35 -3.22 1.61
N LEU A 12 20.60 -2.98 2.04
CA LEU A 12 20.90 -2.26 3.28
C LEU A 12 21.21 -0.76 3.06
N MET A 13 21.11 -0.26 1.82
CA MET A 13 21.32 1.15 1.55
C MET A 13 20.12 1.98 1.96
N LEU A 14 20.33 2.87 2.92
CA LEU A 14 19.35 3.87 3.27
C LEU A 14 19.13 4.81 2.08
N THR A 15 17.88 4.86 1.60
CA THR A 15 17.50 5.63 0.41
C THR A 15 16.06 6.14 0.57
N THR A 16 15.59 7.00 -0.33
CA THR A 16 14.19 7.44 -0.34
C THR A 16 13.26 6.32 -0.82
N LEU A 17 11.99 6.35 -0.44
CA LEU A 17 10.98 5.38 -0.89
C LEU A 17 10.85 5.36 -2.43
N PRO A 18 10.80 6.52 -3.15
CA PRO A 18 10.83 6.52 -4.61
C PRO A 18 12.08 5.86 -5.20
N ALA A 19 13.26 6.13 -4.66
CA ALA A 19 14.50 5.54 -5.16
C ALA A 19 14.54 4.02 -4.92
N MET A 20 14.09 3.54 -3.76
CA MET A 20 13.91 2.11 -3.47
C MET A 20 12.95 1.47 -4.48
N PHE A 21 11.77 2.07 -4.70
CA PHE A 21 10.77 1.57 -5.64
C PHE A 21 11.32 1.49 -7.07
N ASN A 22 11.93 2.56 -7.57
CA ASN A 22 12.50 2.59 -8.93
C ASN A 22 13.59 1.53 -9.09
N ARG A 23 14.47 1.35 -8.11
CA ARG A 23 15.51 0.31 -8.10
C ARG A 23 14.88 -1.08 -8.15
N SER A 24 13.93 -1.38 -7.27
CA SER A 24 13.29 -2.69 -7.16
C SER A 24 12.49 -3.06 -8.41
N THR A 25 11.71 -2.11 -8.95
CA THR A 25 10.91 -2.33 -10.15
C THR A 25 11.74 -2.45 -11.43
N ASN A 26 12.97 -1.94 -11.44
CA ASN A 26 13.94 -2.20 -12.51
C ASN A 26 14.63 -3.57 -12.33
N LYS A 27 15.11 -3.86 -11.12
CA LYS A 27 15.86 -5.07 -10.81
C LYS A 27 15.03 -6.35 -10.97
N TYR A 28 13.78 -6.30 -10.58
CA TYR A 28 12.85 -7.44 -10.56
C TYR A 28 11.75 -7.34 -11.62
N ALA A 29 11.96 -6.61 -12.71
CA ALA A 29 10.93 -6.20 -13.67
C ALA A 29 9.99 -7.35 -14.10
N ASP A 30 10.53 -8.53 -14.37
CA ASP A 30 9.78 -9.69 -14.87
C ASP A 30 9.20 -10.58 -13.76
N LYS A 31 9.57 -10.30 -12.49
CA LYS A 31 9.02 -11.06 -11.35
C LYS A 31 7.62 -10.58 -11.01
N ARG A 32 6.79 -11.49 -10.47
CA ARG A 32 5.49 -11.16 -9.92
C ARG A 32 5.67 -10.25 -8.70
N CYS A 33 5.02 -9.08 -8.74
CA CYS A 33 5.00 -8.11 -7.66
C CYS A 33 3.72 -8.24 -6.81
N GLN A 34 2.58 -8.38 -7.49
CA GLN A 34 1.27 -8.42 -6.87
C GLN A 34 0.49 -9.65 -7.32
N TRP A 35 -0.25 -10.26 -6.39
CA TRP A 35 -1.10 -11.42 -6.64
C TRP A 35 -2.43 -11.26 -5.90
N TYR A 36 -3.55 -11.45 -6.58
CA TYR A 36 -4.86 -11.13 -6.02
C TYR A 36 -5.98 -11.90 -6.72
N GLN A 37 -7.16 -11.93 -6.08
CA GLN A 37 -8.40 -12.42 -6.66
C GLN A 37 -9.19 -11.25 -7.23
N PRO A 38 -9.41 -11.18 -8.55
CA PRO A 38 -10.26 -10.14 -9.16
C PRO A 38 -11.72 -10.25 -8.72
N ASP A 39 -12.20 -11.49 -8.58
CA ASP A 39 -13.56 -11.84 -8.17
C ASP A 39 -13.51 -12.84 -7.00
N PHE A 40 -13.91 -12.39 -5.83
CA PHE A 40 -13.88 -13.21 -4.61
C PHE A 40 -14.91 -14.35 -4.61
N SER A 41 -15.89 -14.35 -5.52
CA SER A 41 -16.78 -15.49 -5.73
C SER A 41 -16.09 -16.66 -6.43
N LYS A 42 -14.93 -16.41 -7.04
CA LYS A 42 -14.15 -17.36 -7.83
C LYS A 42 -12.74 -17.58 -7.24
N PRO A 43 -12.60 -18.38 -6.17
CA PRO A 43 -11.36 -18.49 -5.40
C PRO A 43 -10.15 -19.02 -6.20
N HIS A 44 -10.36 -19.65 -7.35
CA HIS A 44 -9.30 -20.18 -8.20
C HIS A 44 -8.91 -19.26 -9.37
N GLU A 45 -9.64 -18.16 -9.59
CA GLU A 45 -9.27 -17.16 -10.58
C GLU A 45 -8.34 -16.12 -9.95
N LEU A 46 -7.05 -16.31 -10.17
CA LEU A 46 -6.02 -15.42 -9.64
C LEU A 46 -5.43 -14.57 -10.77
N ALA A 47 -5.19 -13.30 -10.48
CA ALA A 47 -4.51 -12.37 -11.38
C ALA A 47 -3.25 -11.82 -10.72
N SER A 48 -2.32 -11.34 -11.54
CA SER A 48 -1.07 -10.81 -11.03
C SER A 48 -0.55 -9.65 -11.89
N TYR A 49 0.32 -8.84 -11.27
CA TYR A 49 1.13 -7.84 -11.96
C TYR A 49 2.60 -8.08 -11.68
N THR A 50 3.44 -7.93 -12.71
CA THR A 50 4.89 -7.92 -12.52
C THR A 50 5.37 -6.58 -11.97
N TYR A 51 6.60 -6.53 -11.44
CA TYR A 51 7.22 -5.28 -10.99
C TYR A 51 7.29 -4.24 -12.11
N GLY A 52 7.61 -4.67 -13.33
CA GLY A 52 7.61 -3.78 -14.50
C GLY A 52 6.24 -3.20 -14.83
N GLN A 53 5.18 -4.02 -14.73
CA GLN A 53 3.80 -3.54 -14.94
C GLN A 53 3.36 -2.56 -13.85
N VAL A 54 3.70 -2.84 -12.58
CA VAL A 54 3.42 -1.93 -11.45
C VAL A 54 4.14 -0.61 -11.64
N ARG A 55 5.42 -0.62 -12.07
CA ARG A 55 6.16 0.61 -12.40
C ARG A 55 5.44 1.49 -13.41
N VAL A 56 4.95 0.91 -14.51
CA VAL A 56 4.23 1.67 -15.53
C VAL A 56 2.97 2.31 -14.96
N LYS A 57 2.18 1.56 -14.18
CA LYS A 57 0.97 2.08 -13.53
C LYS A 57 1.27 3.24 -12.58
N VAL A 58 2.31 3.10 -11.75
CA VAL A 58 2.75 4.15 -10.82
C VAL A 58 3.24 5.38 -11.58
N GLN A 59 4.01 5.20 -12.65
CA GLN A 59 4.48 6.30 -13.48
C GLN A 59 3.31 7.05 -14.15
N ASP A 60 2.36 6.33 -14.72
CA ASP A 60 1.18 6.93 -15.34
C ASP A 60 0.38 7.74 -14.32
N LEU A 61 0.14 7.19 -13.13
CA LEU A 61 -0.60 7.86 -12.06
C LEU A 61 0.15 9.08 -11.50
N ALA A 62 1.47 8.98 -11.27
CA ALA A 62 2.27 10.10 -10.80
C ALA A 62 2.25 11.26 -11.81
N CYS A 63 2.42 10.96 -13.09
CA CYS A 63 2.29 11.96 -14.16
C CYS A 63 0.87 12.52 -14.25
N GLY A 64 -0.16 11.70 -13.97
CA GLY A 64 -1.55 12.13 -13.88
C GLY A 64 -1.76 13.15 -12.76
N LEU A 65 -1.27 12.85 -11.55
CA LEU A 65 -1.32 13.78 -10.41
C LEU A 65 -0.60 15.10 -10.72
N MET A 66 0.59 15.04 -11.32
CA MET A 66 1.32 16.23 -11.75
C MET A 66 0.55 17.04 -12.82
N SER A 67 -0.18 16.38 -13.72
CA SER A 67 -1.01 17.05 -14.72
C SER A 67 -2.21 17.78 -14.11
N LEU A 68 -2.67 17.34 -12.94
CA LEU A 68 -3.69 18.02 -12.13
C LEU A 68 -3.11 19.18 -11.29
N GLY A 69 -1.80 19.39 -11.30
CA GLY A 69 -1.14 20.47 -10.58
C GLY A 69 -0.58 20.08 -9.21
N LEU A 70 -0.47 18.78 -8.89
CA LEU A 70 0.17 18.33 -7.66
C LEU A 70 1.61 18.82 -7.59
N LYS A 71 1.97 19.40 -6.45
CA LYS A 71 3.31 19.94 -6.17
C LYS A 71 4.04 19.07 -5.14
N PRO A 72 5.39 19.14 -5.10
CA PRO A 72 6.15 18.52 -4.02
C PRO A 72 5.63 18.93 -2.64
N GLN A 73 5.58 17.96 -1.72
CA GLN A 73 5.06 18.10 -0.36
C GLN A 73 3.55 18.42 -0.24
N ASP A 74 2.79 18.47 -1.32
CA ASP A 74 1.32 18.42 -1.24
C ASP A 74 0.88 17.08 -0.64
N ARG A 75 -0.25 17.07 0.06
CA ARG A 75 -0.79 15.86 0.68
C ARG A 75 -1.88 15.27 -0.20
N VAL A 76 -1.83 13.95 -0.33
CA VAL A 76 -2.85 13.16 -1.03
C VAL A 76 -3.27 12.02 -0.12
N ALA A 77 -4.56 11.91 0.11
CA ALA A 77 -5.13 10.89 0.97
C ALA A 77 -5.44 9.60 0.21
N ILE A 78 -5.41 8.46 0.92
CA ILE A 78 -5.85 7.15 0.41
C ILE A 78 -6.82 6.55 1.41
N MET A 79 -8.09 6.35 1.02
CA MET A 79 -9.11 5.66 1.82
C MET A 79 -9.63 4.45 1.05
N SER A 80 -8.96 3.33 1.20
CA SER A 80 -9.31 2.08 0.52
C SER A 80 -8.92 0.87 1.37
N PRO A 81 -9.68 -0.24 1.32
CA PRO A 81 -9.19 -1.53 1.77
C PRO A 81 -7.99 -1.96 0.93
N ASN A 82 -7.28 -3.02 1.41
CA ASN A 82 -6.13 -3.57 0.70
C ASN A 82 -6.54 -4.05 -0.69
N CYS A 83 -5.80 -3.61 -1.69
CA CYS A 83 -5.95 -4.03 -3.08
C CYS A 83 -4.69 -3.61 -3.86
N PRO A 84 -4.46 -4.15 -5.06
CA PRO A 84 -3.31 -3.76 -5.88
C PRO A 84 -3.20 -2.26 -6.14
N GLN A 85 -4.31 -1.57 -6.34
CA GLN A 85 -4.37 -0.14 -6.63
C GLN A 85 -3.89 0.71 -5.44
N TRP A 86 -3.97 0.19 -4.22
CA TRP A 86 -3.47 0.89 -3.03
C TRP A 86 -1.98 1.20 -3.14
N LEU A 87 -1.18 0.21 -3.56
CA LEU A 87 0.26 0.37 -3.80
C LEU A 87 0.53 1.37 -4.94
N TRP A 88 -0.26 1.31 -6.02
CA TRP A 88 -0.09 2.23 -7.14
C TRP A 88 -0.36 3.68 -6.73
N ALA A 89 -1.42 3.91 -5.94
CA ALA A 89 -1.74 5.21 -5.39
C ALA A 89 -0.61 5.72 -4.48
N ASP A 90 -0.18 4.90 -3.52
CA ASP A 90 0.88 5.25 -2.57
C ASP A 90 2.18 5.68 -3.28
N PHE A 91 2.68 4.83 -4.18
CA PHE A 91 3.91 5.16 -4.89
C PHE A 91 3.74 6.23 -5.97
N SER A 92 2.54 6.43 -6.52
CA SER A 92 2.29 7.57 -7.40
C SER A 92 2.43 8.91 -6.66
N ILE A 93 1.96 8.97 -5.42
CA ILE A 93 2.11 10.13 -4.54
C ILE A 93 3.59 10.35 -4.20
N LEU A 94 4.26 9.31 -3.68
CA LEU A 94 5.65 9.37 -3.27
C LEU A 94 6.60 9.73 -4.43
N CYS A 95 6.41 9.14 -5.62
CA CYS A 95 7.19 9.45 -6.81
C CYS A 95 6.88 10.83 -7.40
N SER A 96 5.79 11.47 -6.98
CA SER A 96 5.51 12.88 -7.26
C SER A 96 6.14 13.83 -6.23
N ALA A 97 7.00 13.32 -5.34
CA ALA A 97 7.56 14.05 -4.20
C ALA A 97 6.49 14.61 -3.25
N ALA A 98 5.30 14.02 -3.24
CA ALA A 98 4.17 14.40 -2.41
C ALA A 98 4.04 13.47 -1.18
N VAL A 99 3.15 13.80 -0.26
CA VAL A 99 2.98 13.14 1.03
C VAL A 99 1.72 12.30 1.04
N THR A 100 1.83 11.00 1.36
CA THR A 100 0.69 10.11 1.51
C THR A 100 0.02 10.27 2.86
N VAL A 101 -1.31 10.40 2.89
CA VAL A 101 -2.14 10.40 4.09
C VAL A 101 -3.08 9.20 4.05
N PRO A 102 -2.71 8.06 4.66
CA PRO A 102 -3.56 6.87 4.66
C PRO A 102 -4.71 7.02 5.67
N LEU A 103 -5.93 6.68 5.23
CA LEU A 103 -7.13 6.64 6.07
C LEU A 103 -7.69 5.22 6.13
N TYR A 104 -8.20 4.85 7.30
CA TYR A 104 -8.99 3.62 7.40
C TYR A 104 -10.36 3.82 6.77
N PRO A 105 -10.84 2.88 5.92
CA PRO A 105 -12.21 2.93 5.40
C PRO A 105 -13.29 2.94 6.51
N SER A 106 -12.93 2.39 7.68
CA SER A 106 -13.80 2.32 8.86
C SER A 106 -13.91 3.62 9.66
N PHE A 107 -13.07 4.62 9.41
CA PHE A 107 -13.23 5.91 10.09
C PHE A 107 -14.63 6.49 9.89
N SER A 108 -15.15 7.17 10.91
CA SER A 108 -16.38 7.92 10.81
C SER A 108 -16.26 9.09 9.81
N ILE A 109 -17.38 9.66 9.40
CA ILE A 109 -17.36 10.83 8.51
C ILE A 109 -16.63 12.00 9.18
N GLN A 110 -16.85 12.21 10.49
CA GLN A 110 -16.19 13.26 11.25
C GLN A 110 -14.66 13.08 11.30
N GLU A 111 -14.19 11.86 11.59
CA GLU A 111 -12.75 11.56 11.59
C GLU A 111 -12.14 11.76 10.21
N MET A 112 -12.77 11.26 9.16
CA MET A 112 -12.31 11.44 7.77
C MET A 112 -12.22 12.94 7.41
N THR A 113 -13.28 13.70 7.67
CA THR A 113 -13.34 15.14 7.37
C THR A 113 -12.25 15.89 8.15
N PHE A 114 -12.09 15.57 9.44
CA PHE A 114 -11.05 16.16 10.27
C PHE A 114 -9.66 15.88 9.68
N ILE A 115 -9.35 14.62 9.35
CA ILE A 115 -8.02 14.24 8.85
C ILE A 115 -7.71 14.92 7.50
N ILE A 116 -8.67 14.98 6.60
CA ILE A 116 -8.49 15.62 5.28
C ILE A 116 -8.21 17.11 5.45
N ASN A 117 -8.92 17.79 6.34
CA ASN A 117 -8.73 19.22 6.61
C ASN A 117 -7.42 19.49 7.36
N ASP A 118 -7.13 18.74 8.43
CA ASP A 118 -5.94 18.91 9.26
C ASP A 118 -4.66 18.63 8.47
N SER A 119 -4.65 17.59 7.64
CA SER A 119 -3.54 17.31 6.73
C SER A 119 -3.47 18.29 5.56
N GLY A 120 -4.55 18.99 5.23
CA GLY A 120 -4.69 19.80 4.02
C GLY A 120 -4.57 18.97 2.75
N SER A 121 -5.15 17.76 2.73
CA SER A 121 -5.11 16.88 1.57
C SER A 121 -5.89 17.48 0.39
N LYS A 122 -5.21 17.63 -0.75
CA LYS A 122 -5.81 18.18 -1.98
C LYS A 122 -6.55 17.15 -2.79
N TYR A 123 -6.04 15.91 -2.83
CA TYR A 123 -6.66 14.81 -3.55
C TYR A 123 -6.89 13.64 -2.61
N LEU A 124 -7.85 12.79 -2.98
CA LEU A 124 -8.22 11.61 -2.22
C LEU A 124 -8.47 10.44 -3.16
N TYR A 125 -7.80 9.32 -2.93
CA TYR A 125 -8.11 8.05 -3.57
C TYR A 125 -9.14 7.27 -2.77
N VAL A 126 -10.17 6.74 -3.45
CA VAL A 126 -11.18 5.83 -2.89
C VAL A 126 -11.36 4.61 -3.76
N LYS A 127 -11.94 3.54 -3.20
CA LYS A 127 -12.09 2.30 -3.94
C LYS A 127 -13.27 2.33 -4.92
N ASP A 128 -14.47 2.67 -4.44
CA ASP A 128 -15.74 2.35 -5.09
C ASP A 128 -16.86 3.37 -4.72
N ASN A 129 -18.08 3.06 -5.13
CA ASN A 129 -19.27 3.87 -4.82
C ASN A 129 -19.48 4.09 -3.31
N ALA A 130 -19.17 3.12 -2.45
CA ALA A 130 -19.31 3.30 -1.00
C ALA A 130 -18.33 4.38 -0.48
N GLY A 131 -17.12 4.43 -1.02
CA GLY A 131 -16.18 5.53 -0.77
C GLY A 131 -16.71 6.88 -1.24
N ILE A 132 -17.28 6.93 -2.45
CA ILE A 132 -17.90 8.15 -3.01
C ILE A 132 -19.02 8.65 -2.12
N GLU A 133 -19.98 7.80 -1.75
CA GLU A 133 -21.11 8.15 -0.89
C GLU A 133 -20.66 8.71 0.46
N LYS A 134 -19.61 8.13 1.04
CA LYS A 134 -19.06 8.59 2.30
C LYS A 134 -18.52 10.02 2.21
N ILE A 135 -17.82 10.34 1.12
CA ILE A 135 -17.24 11.65 0.88
C ILE A 135 -18.32 12.69 0.61
N LEU A 136 -19.33 12.35 -0.19
CA LEU A 136 -20.42 13.28 -0.53
C LEU A 136 -21.16 13.82 0.70
N LYS A 137 -21.22 13.04 1.78
CA LYS A 137 -21.91 13.46 3.04
C LYS A 137 -21.23 14.62 3.78
N SER A 138 -19.96 14.91 3.47
CA SER A 138 -19.20 15.99 4.11
C SER A 138 -18.28 16.75 3.15
N MET A 139 -18.51 16.63 1.85
CA MET A 139 -17.62 17.23 0.86
C MET A 139 -17.60 18.77 0.93
N SER A 140 -18.72 19.41 1.31
CA SER A 140 -18.79 20.84 1.58
C SER A 140 -17.89 21.30 2.72
N ASP A 141 -17.59 20.40 3.66
CA ASP A 141 -16.80 20.68 4.85
C ASP A 141 -15.29 20.45 4.59
N MET A 142 -14.91 20.08 3.35
CA MET A 142 -13.52 19.82 2.94
C MET A 142 -13.10 20.78 1.80
N PRO A 143 -12.92 22.09 2.08
CA PRO A 143 -12.73 23.12 1.05
C PRO A 143 -11.42 22.98 0.26
N LEU A 144 -10.42 22.28 0.79
CA LEU A 144 -9.14 22.06 0.11
C LEU A 144 -9.13 20.78 -0.75
N LEU A 145 -10.15 19.94 -0.66
CA LEU A 145 -10.24 18.71 -1.45
C LEU A 145 -10.71 19.04 -2.87
N GLU A 146 -9.76 19.04 -3.80
CA GLU A 146 -9.97 19.42 -5.21
C GLU A 146 -10.48 18.27 -6.08
N LYS A 147 -9.92 17.04 -5.89
CA LYS A 147 -10.24 15.86 -6.71
C LYS A 147 -10.33 14.59 -5.86
N VAL A 148 -11.23 13.70 -6.28
CA VAL A 148 -11.39 12.34 -5.76
C VAL A 148 -11.12 11.35 -6.88
N ILE A 149 -10.15 10.46 -6.71
CA ILE A 149 -9.75 9.44 -7.67
C ILE A 149 -10.37 8.11 -7.24
N VAL A 150 -11.14 7.49 -8.13
CA VAL A 150 -11.89 6.26 -7.85
C VAL A 150 -11.20 5.07 -8.53
N PHE A 151 -10.92 4.01 -7.77
CA PHE A 151 -10.22 2.81 -8.28
C PHE A 151 -11.10 1.98 -9.21
N ASP A 152 -12.38 1.87 -8.89
CA ASP A 152 -13.35 1.10 -9.66
C ASP A 152 -13.78 1.88 -10.89
N ASP A 153 -13.49 1.33 -12.08
CA ASP A 153 -13.84 1.94 -13.36
C ASP A 153 -15.35 1.89 -13.67
N GLU A 154 -16.12 1.07 -12.96
CA GLU A 154 -17.58 0.95 -13.10
C GLU A 154 -18.34 1.84 -12.09
N ALA A 155 -17.64 2.53 -11.19
CA ALA A 155 -18.27 3.42 -10.22
C ALA A 155 -18.94 4.61 -10.90
N GLN A 156 -20.09 5.05 -10.33
CA GLN A 156 -20.81 6.22 -10.83
C GLN A 156 -20.20 7.51 -10.29
N LEU A 157 -19.64 8.33 -11.16
CA LEU A 157 -19.04 9.60 -10.77
C LEU A 157 -20.11 10.70 -10.65
N PRO A 158 -20.23 11.37 -9.47
CA PRO A 158 -21.27 12.36 -9.24
C PRO A 158 -21.09 13.67 -10.01
N ASP A 159 -19.86 14.15 -10.13
CA ASP A 159 -19.49 15.40 -10.79
C ASP A 159 -18.03 15.39 -11.25
N GLU A 160 -17.55 16.49 -11.82
CA GLU A 160 -16.21 16.64 -12.38
C GLU A 160 -15.06 16.61 -11.37
N ARG A 161 -15.33 16.66 -10.07
CA ARG A 161 -14.32 16.50 -9.01
C ARG A 161 -13.90 15.04 -8.87
N PHE A 162 -14.72 14.11 -9.34
CA PHE A 162 -14.46 12.68 -9.30
C PHE A 162 -13.91 12.23 -10.65
N ILE A 163 -12.85 11.43 -10.62
CA ILE A 163 -12.24 10.86 -11.82
C ILE A 163 -11.89 9.39 -11.59
N HIS A 164 -12.07 8.55 -12.62
CA HIS A 164 -11.62 7.16 -12.55
C HIS A 164 -10.09 7.07 -12.57
N LEU A 165 -9.56 6.08 -11.88
CA LEU A 165 -8.13 5.77 -11.88
C LEU A 165 -7.57 5.63 -13.29
N LYS A 166 -8.30 4.94 -14.16
CA LYS A 166 -7.95 4.74 -15.58
C LYS A 166 -7.82 6.07 -16.33
N SER A 167 -8.76 6.99 -16.10
CA SER A 167 -8.73 8.33 -16.73
C SER A 167 -7.52 9.14 -16.25
N LEU A 168 -7.18 9.07 -14.95
CA LEU A 168 -5.97 9.70 -14.41
C LEU A 168 -4.70 9.12 -15.05
N MET A 169 -4.63 7.80 -15.26
CA MET A 169 -3.52 7.16 -15.97
C MET A 169 -3.40 7.64 -17.42
N GLU A 170 -4.53 7.81 -18.12
CA GLU A 170 -4.54 8.35 -19.48
C GLU A 170 -4.05 9.80 -19.55
N MET A 171 -4.49 10.63 -18.61
CA MET A 171 -3.97 11.99 -18.45
C MET A 171 -2.45 11.97 -18.21
N GLY A 172 -1.98 11.06 -17.37
CA GLY A 172 -0.56 10.89 -17.07
C GLY A 172 0.26 10.49 -18.29
N ARG A 173 -0.21 9.55 -19.11
CA ARG A 173 0.45 9.20 -20.38
C ARG A 173 0.57 10.38 -21.32
N LYS A 174 -0.50 11.17 -21.46
CA LYS A 174 -0.49 12.39 -22.30
C LYS A 174 0.47 13.44 -21.75
N TYR A 175 0.53 13.59 -20.43
CA TYR A 175 1.47 14.50 -19.75
C TYR A 175 2.92 14.05 -19.95
N ALA A 176 3.20 12.77 -19.73
CA ALA A 176 4.55 12.19 -19.88
C ALA A 176 5.08 12.30 -21.32
N ALA A 177 4.22 12.19 -22.33
CA ALA A 177 4.61 12.36 -23.73
C ALA A 177 5.24 13.74 -24.02
N LYS A 178 4.78 14.77 -23.32
CA LYS A 178 5.28 16.16 -23.44
C LYS A 178 6.38 16.48 -22.41
N ASN A 179 6.44 15.74 -21.30
CA ASN A 179 7.29 16.01 -20.14
C ASN A 179 8.06 14.74 -19.70
N ARG A 180 8.76 14.08 -20.64
CA ARG A 180 9.41 12.76 -20.46
C ARG A 180 10.28 12.62 -19.21
N SER A 181 10.99 13.66 -18.82
CA SER A 181 11.91 13.63 -17.68
C SER A 181 11.23 13.99 -16.35
N GLN A 182 9.97 14.43 -16.36
CA GLN A 182 9.36 15.01 -15.16
C GLN A 182 9.15 13.97 -14.04
N TYR A 183 8.73 12.75 -14.39
CA TYR A 183 8.62 11.66 -13.41
C TYR A 183 9.96 11.36 -12.74
N ILE A 184 11.03 11.21 -13.54
CA ILE A 184 12.36 10.92 -13.02
C ILE A 184 12.83 12.07 -12.12
N LYS A 185 12.74 13.31 -12.61
CA LYS A 185 13.13 14.49 -11.84
C LYS A 185 12.38 14.59 -10.51
N SER A 186 11.07 14.34 -10.49
CA SER A 186 10.27 14.39 -9.29
C SER A 186 10.65 13.28 -8.32
N SER A 187 10.75 12.02 -8.78
CA SER A 187 11.10 10.88 -7.94
C SER A 187 12.52 10.95 -7.37
N GLU A 188 13.45 11.61 -8.08
CA GLU A 188 14.84 11.83 -7.65
C GLU A 188 15.03 13.10 -6.81
N SER A 189 14.06 14.01 -6.79
CA SER A 189 14.16 15.25 -6.01
C SER A 189 13.95 15.05 -4.51
N CYS A 190 13.41 13.89 -4.09
CA CYS A 190 13.15 13.60 -2.70
C CYS A 190 14.44 13.44 -1.89
N ASN A 191 14.47 14.04 -0.69
CA ASN A 191 15.52 13.84 0.29
C ASN A 191 15.08 12.91 1.41
N LEU A 192 16.04 12.30 2.12
CA LEU A 192 15.73 11.39 3.23
C LEU A 192 14.88 12.04 4.34
N TRP A 193 15.03 13.32 4.54
CA TRP A 193 14.33 14.08 5.59
C TRP A 193 13.02 14.71 5.14
N ASP A 194 12.68 14.61 3.86
CA ASP A 194 11.38 15.05 3.38
C ASP A 194 10.28 14.17 3.97
N ILE A 195 9.12 14.78 4.23
CA ILE A 195 7.96 14.06 4.74
C ILE A 195 7.45 13.10 3.66
N ALA A 196 7.36 11.84 3.99
CA ALA A 196 6.83 10.79 3.11
C ALA A 196 5.36 10.49 3.40
N THR A 197 4.96 10.51 4.67
CA THR A 197 3.60 10.18 5.05
C THR A 197 3.22 10.76 6.41
N ILE A 198 1.91 11.04 6.59
CA ILE A 198 1.32 11.44 7.87
C ILE A 198 0.27 10.38 8.22
N VAL A 199 0.52 9.63 9.29
CA VAL A 199 -0.37 8.54 9.74
C VAL A 199 -1.17 9.01 10.95
N TYR A 200 -2.49 9.04 10.83
CA TYR A 200 -3.36 9.45 11.93
C TYR A 200 -3.67 8.29 12.86
N THR A 201 -3.46 8.53 14.15
CA THR A 201 -3.78 7.58 15.22
C THR A 201 -4.89 8.12 16.10
N SER A 202 -5.75 7.22 16.62
CA SER A 202 -6.76 7.60 17.61
C SER A 202 -6.06 8.11 18.87
N GLY A 203 -6.16 9.40 19.11
CA GLY A 203 -5.69 10.00 20.37
C GLY A 203 -6.56 9.54 21.55
N THR A 204 -5.97 9.42 22.73
CA THR A 204 -6.70 9.09 23.98
C THR A 204 -7.65 10.22 24.42
N THR A 205 -7.57 11.40 23.83
CA THR A 205 -8.20 12.64 24.34
C THR A 205 -8.89 13.49 23.27
N GLY A 206 -9.47 12.90 22.21
CA GLY A 206 -10.21 13.69 21.22
C GLY A 206 -9.86 13.38 19.76
N ASN A 207 -9.62 14.40 18.92
CA ASN A 207 -9.35 14.23 17.51
C ASN A 207 -8.09 13.40 17.22
N PRO A 208 -8.05 12.65 16.12
CA PRO A 208 -6.87 11.91 15.68
C PRO A 208 -5.63 12.82 15.57
N LYS A 209 -4.45 12.27 15.89
CA LYS A 209 -3.17 12.98 15.79
C LYS A 209 -2.36 12.46 14.61
N GLY A 210 -1.88 13.37 13.74
CA GLY A 210 -1.04 13.04 12.59
C GLY A 210 0.41 12.81 12.99
N VAL A 211 0.87 11.56 12.92
CA VAL A 211 2.29 11.20 13.13
C VAL A 211 3.03 11.36 11.82
N VAL A 212 4.01 12.25 11.81
CA VAL A 212 4.83 12.55 10.62
C VAL A 212 5.96 11.55 10.50
N HIS A 213 6.08 10.93 9.33
CA HIS A 213 7.18 10.05 8.97
C HIS A 213 7.92 10.61 7.75
N THR A 214 9.24 10.69 7.84
CA THR A 214 10.12 11.02 6.72
C THR A 214 10.47 9.75 5.92
N HIS A 215 11.05 9.92 4.74
CA HIS A 215 11.63 8.78 4.00
C HIS A 215 12.67 8.06 4.86
N TYR A 216 13.46 8.80 5.65
CA TYR A 216 14.44 8.23 6.58
C TYR A 216 13.80 7.29 7.61
N THR A 217 12.76 7.74 8.32
CA THR A 217 12.15 6.95 9.40
C THR A 217 11.50 5.67 8.86
N PHE A 218 10.83 5.76 7.70
CA PHE A 218 10.23 4.60 7.06
C PHE A 218 11.27 3.58 6.58
N MET A 219 12.30 4.04 5.88
CA MET A 219 13.34 3.17 5.35
C MET A 219 14.23 2.56 6.45
N SER A 220 14.55 3.33 7.50
CA SER A 220 15.34 2.82 8.62
C SER A 220 14.68 1.65 9.33
N SER A 221 13.36 1.72 9.50
CA SER A 221 12.60 0.64 10.13
C SER A 221 12.52 -0.58 9.22
N ALA A 222 12.17 -0.41 7.92
CA ALA A 222 12.14 -1.52 6.97
C ALA A 222 13.51 -2.24 6.86
N MET A 223 14.61 -1.48 6.93
CA MET A 223 15.96 -2.05 6.95
C MET A 223 16.26 -2.76 8.26
N GLY A 224 15.78 -2.21 9.39
CA GLY A 224 15.86 -2.86 10.70
C GLY A 224 15.18 -4.22 10.70
N ASP A 225 14.01 -4.30 10.07
CA ASP A 225 13.27 -5.55 9.92
C ASP A 225 14.06 -6.58 9.08
N ILE A 226 14.60 -6.18 7.92
CA ILE A 226 15.46 -7.07 7.09
C ILE A 226 16.63 -7.61 7.92
N ILE A 227 17.31 -6.75 8.70
CA ILE A 227 18.44 -7.16 9.54
C ILE A 227 17.99 -8.12 10.65
N ASN A 228 16.84 -7.87 11.28
CA ASN A 228 16.31 -8.71 12.36
C ASN A 228 15.90 -10.09 11.85
N PHE A 229 15.24 -10.18 10.70
CA PHE A 229 14.94 -11.46 10.06
C PHE A 229 16.21 -12.22 9.71
N PHE A 230 17.22 -11.53 9.17
CA PHE A 230 18.54 -12.13 8.90
C PHE A 230 19.21 -12.69 10.16
N ARG A 231 19.17 -11.97 11.28
CA ARG A 231 19.69 -12.45 12.57
C ARG A 231 18.94 -13.68 13.10
N GLY A 232 17.65 -13.80 12.75
CA GLY A 232 16.82 -14.97 13.02
C GLY A 232 17.02 -16.14 12.04
N ASN A 233 18.02 -16.07 11.16
CA ASN A 233 18.30 -17.05 10.08
C ASN A 233 17.18 -17.15 9.03
N TYR A 234 16.33 -16.14 8.90
CA TYR A 234 15.38 -16.06 7.81
C TYR A 234 15.90 -15.14 6.70
N TYR A 235 15.90 -15.65 5.48
CA TYR A 235 16.38 -14.93 4.30
C TYR A 235 15.25 -14.77 3.30
N PHE A 236 14.93 -13.54 2.98
CA PHE A 236 13.96 -13.22 1.94
C PHE A 236 14.56 -13.52 0.55
N GLU A 237 13.87 -14.33 -0.23
CA GLU A 237 14.23 -14.60 -1.62
C GLU A 237 13.32 -13.82 -2.57
N PRO A 238 13.86 -13.31 -3.70
CA PRO A 238 13.01 -12.70 -4.71
C PRO A 238 12.02 -13.71 -5.29
N GLY A 239 10.73 -13.45 -5.08
CA GLY A 239 9.64 -14.35 -5.46
C GLY A 239 8.93 -15.00 -4.27
N ASP A 240 9.48 -14.91 -3.06
CA ASP A 240 8.75 -15.26 -1.84
C ASP A 240 7.39 -14.53 -1.79
N ILE A 241 6.43 -15.14 -1.16
CA ILE A 241 5.06 -14.61 -1.08
C ILE A 241 4.80 -14.10 0.33
N ASN A 242 4.45 -12.82 0.43
CA ASN A 242 3.90 -12.19 1.62
C ASN A 242 2.37 -12.07 1.49
N LEU A 243 1.61 -12.52 2.49
CA LEU A 243 0.16 -12.30 2.52
C LEU A 243 -0.18 -10.98 3.23
N CYS A 244 -0.62 -10.00 2.46
CA CYS A 244 -1.07 -8.70 2.93
C CYS A 244 -2.54 -8.74 3.34
N PHE A 245 -2.84 -8.75 4.65
CA PHE A 245 -4.20 -8.77 5.19
C PHE A 245 -4.46 -7.74 6.29
N LEU A 246 -3.45 -7.30 7.02
CA LEU A 246 -3.60 -6.17 7.92
C LEU A 246 -3.76 -4.88 7.10
N PRO A 247 -4.44 -3.84 7.63
CA PRO A 247 -4.68 -2.63 6.87
C PRO A 247 -3.40 -1.92 6.42
N LEU A 248 -3.27 -1.63 5.13
CA LEU A 248 -2.17 -0.82 4.58
C LEU A 248 -2.20 0.64 5.06
N SER A 249 -3.34 1.09 5.60
CA SER A 249 -3.43 2.37 6.32
C SER A 249 -2.63 2.36 7.62
N HIS A 250 -2.28 1.19 8.16
CA HIS A 250 -1.43 1.06 9.34
C HIS A 250 0.04 0.94 8.95
N THR A 251 0.92 1.60 9.71
CA THR A 251 2.36 1.58 9.47
C THR A 251 2.94 0.17 9.44
N TYR A 252 2.48 -0.74 10.29
CA TYR A 252 3.01 -2.09 10.41
C TYR A 252 2.90 -2.87 9.08
N GLU A 253 1.70 -3.00 8.51
CA GLU A 253 1.53 -3.70 7.22
C GLU A 253 2.18 -2.95 6.07
N ARG A 254 2.04 -1.62 6.05
CA ARG A 254 2.62 -0.82 4.98
C ARG A 254 4.14 -0.89 4.96
N GLN A 255 4.78 -0.92 6.13
CA GLN A 255 6.23 -0.91 6.29
C GLN A 255 6.83 -2.32 6.24
N CYS A 256 6.41 -3.20 7.18
CA CYS A 256 6.93 -4.56 7.26
C CYS A 256 6.39 -5.44 6.12
N GLY A 257 5.11 -5.31 5.76
CA GLY A 257 4.50 -6.07 4.66
C GLY A 257 4.91 -5.52 3.29
N GLN A 258 4.41 -4.33 2.93
CA GLN A 258 4.54 -3.78 1.58
C GLN A 258 5.95 -3.31 1.24
N MET A 259 6.57 -2.44 2.06
CA MET A 259 7.87 -1.85 1.72
C MET A 259 8.99 -2.89 1.75
N LEU A 260 8.99 -3.78 2.74
CA LEU A 260 9.97 -4.86 2.83
C LEU A 260 9.86 -5.80 1.63
N SER A 261 8.65 -6.22 1.26
CA SER A 261 8.43 -7.08 0.07
C SER A 261 8.94 -6.42 -1.21
N LEU A 262 8.66 -5.13 -1.40
CA LEU A 262 9.16 -4.38 -2.56
C LEU A 262 10.68 -4.31 -2.59
N ALA A 263 11.30 -3.99 -1.44
CA ALA A 263 12.76 -3.84 -1.35
C ALA A 263 13.51 -5.14 -1.67
N THR A 264 12.91 -6.29 -1.38
CA THR A 264 13.52 -7.63 -1.50
C THR A 264 13.04 -8.42 -2.73
N GLY A 265 12.13 -7.87 -3.54
CA GLY A 265 11.68 -8.51 -4.80
C GLY A 265 10.64 -9.60 -4.61
N GLN A 266 9.86 -9.54 -3.53
CA GLN A 266 8.85 -10.53 -3.19
C GLN A 266 7.51 -10.24 -3.87
N THR A 267 6.60 -11.22 -3.81
CA THR A 267 5.22 -11.09 -4.25
C THR A 267 4.34 -10.70 -3.07
N ILE A 268 3.55 -9.64 -3.23
CA ILE A 268 2.50 -9.24 -2.28
C ILE A 268 1.19 -9.88 -2.72
N ALA A 269 0.70 -10.86 -1.95
CA ALA A 269 -0.60 -11.48 -2.16
C ALA A 269 -1.65 -10.74 -1.32
N TYR A 270 -2.71 -10.25 -1.95
CA TYR A 270 -3.75 -9.49 -1.26
C TYR A 270 -4.86 -10.43 -0.80
N ALA A 271 -5.03 -10.56 0.51
CA ALA A 271 -6.17 -11.25 1.10
C ALA A 271 -7.47 -10.45 0.87
N GLN A 272 -8.60 -11.13 0.78
CA GLN A 272 -9.89 -10.48 0.65
C GLN A 272 -10.20 -9.59 1.85
N SER A 273 -9.97 -10.11 3.05
CA SER A 273 -10.21 -9.40 4.32
C SER A 273 -9.51 -10.09 5.49
N PRO A 274 -9.35 -9.44 6.63
CA PRO A 274 -8.88 -10.11 7.85
C PRO A 274 -9.80 -11.27 8.31
N ALA A 275 -11.08 -11.26 7.93
CA ALA A 275 -12.02 -12.33 8.27
C ALA A 275 -11.77 -13.62 7.47
N THR A 276 -11.25 -13.50 6.26
CA THR A 276 -11.01 -14.62 5.33
C THR A 276 -9.57 -15.14 5.35
N VAL A 277 -8.72 -14.64 6.25
CA VAL A 277 -7.29 -14.93 6.27
C VAL A 277 -6.95 -16.43 6.24
N LEU A 278 -7.70 -17.27 6.94
CA LEU A 278 -7.46 -18.73 6.95
C LEU A 278 -7.66 -19.36 5.58
N ARG A 279 -8.69 -18.96 4.85
CA ARG A 279 -8.94 -19.38 3.47
C ARG A 279 -7.83 -18.85 2.54
N ASP A 280 -7.48 -17.57 2.69
CA ASP A 280 -6.53 -16.91 1.83
C ASP A 280 -5.10 -17.46 2.03
N LEU A 281 -4.75 -17.92 3.25
CA LEU A 281 -3.52 -18.69 3.52
C LEU A 281 -3.45 -19.96 2.68
N GLN A 282 -4.57 -20.69 2.52
CA GLN A 282 -4.63 -21.90 1.70
C GLN A 282 -4.54 -21.59 0.20
N ILE A 283 -5.16 -20.49 -0.26
CA ILE A 283 -5.15 -20.09 -1.66
C ILE A 283 -3.77 -19.64 -2.11
N PHE A 284 -3.13 -18.76 -1.35
CA PHE A 284 -1.87 -18.12 -1.73
C PHE A 284 -0.63 -18.87 -1.26
N ASN A 285 -0.76 -19.76 -0.28
CA ASN A 285 0.34 -20.51 0.35
C ASN A 285 1.58 -19.62 0.60
N PRO A 286 1.45 -18.56 1.42
CA PRO A 286 2.50 -17.56 1.59
C PRO A 286 3.68 -18.13 2.38
N HIS A 287 4.87 -17.58 2.15
CA HIS A 287 6.08 -17.88 2.90
C HIS A 287 6.07 -17.20 4.27
N TRP A 288 5.44 -16.04 4.34
CA TRP A 288 5.31 -15.25 5.58
C TRP A 288 4.18 -14.21 5.49
N PHE A 289 3.86 -13.60 6.61
CA PHE A 289 2.87 -12.51 6.71
C PHE A 289 3.04 -11.71 8.01
N CYS A 290 2.68 -10.43 7.99
CA CYS A 290 2.56 -9.63 9.20
C CYS A 290 1.36 -10.09 10.01
N CYS A 291 1.53 -10.29 11.33
CA CYS A 291 0.47 -10.81 12.17
C CYS A 291 0.40 -10.08 13.53
N VAL A 292 -0.77 -10.11 14.13
CA VAL A 292 -1.03 -9.66 15.50
C VAL A 292 -1.52 -10.83 16.36
N PRO A 293 -1.31 -10.84 17.68
CA PRO A 293 -1.61 -11.99 18.56
C PRO A 293 -3.00 -12.57 18.35
N ARG A 294 -4.02 -11.73 18.19
CA ARG A 294 -5.41 -12.17 18.00
C ARG A 294 -5.62 -13.08 16.77
N ILE A 295 -4.80 -12.95 15.74
CA ILE A 295 -4.91 -13.83 14.56
C ILE A 295 -4.35 -15.21 14.87
N PHE A 296 -3.24 -15.29 15.60
CA PHE A 296 -2.71 -16.58 16.06
C PHE A 296 -3.71 -17.32 16.96
N GLU A 297 -4.40 -16.62 17.86
CA GLU A 297 -5.47 -17.19 18.68
C GLU A 297 -6.58 -17.77 17.81
N ARG A 298 -7.03 -17.06 16.75
CA ARG A 298 -8.04 -17.53 15.81
C ARG A 298 -7.55 -18.76 15.02
N ILE A 299 -6.31 -18.73 14.54
CA ILE A 299 -5.71 -19.89 13.83
C ILE A 299 -5.67 -21.09 14.77
N TYR A 300 -5.19 -20.90 15.99
CA TYR A 300 -5.13 -21.98 17.01
C TYR A 300 -6.52 -22.57 17.28
N VAL A 301 -7.53 -21.73 17.52
CA VAL A 301 -8.90 -22.21 17.75
C VAL A 301 -9.42 -23.00 16.55
N ALA A 302 -9.25 -22.51 15.34
CA ALA A 302 -9.69 -23.22 14.13
C ALA A 302 -8.96 -24.56 13.93
N MET A 303 -7.66 -24.63 14.22
CA MET A 303 -6.90 -25.88 14.17
C MET A 303 -7.36 -26.87 15.24
N ARG A 304 -7.54 -26.41 16.48
CA ARG A 304 -8.06 -27.24 17.59
C ARG A 304 -9.44 -27.80 17.29
N ASP A 305 -10.34 -26.96 16.78
CA ASP A 305 -11.72 -27.37 16.46
C ASP A 305 -11.73 -28.39 15.29
N SER A 306 -10.85 -28.22 14.31
CA SER A 306 -10.64 -29.20 13.24
C SER A 306 -10.04 -30.51 13.77
N ALA A 307 -9.06 -30.45 14.68
CA ALA A 307 -8.47 -31.62 15.32
C ALA A 307 -9.49 -32.37 16.19
N SER A 308 -10.42 -31.65 16.82
CA SER A 308 -11.48 -32.25 17.65
C SER A 308 -12.51 -33.07 16.84
N ALA A 309 -12.50 -32.92 15.50
CA ALA A 309 -13.46 -33.60 14.63
C ALA A 309 -13.16 -35.10 14.41
N SER A 310 -11.93 -35.57 14.72
CA SER A 310 -11.60 -37.01 14.65
C SER A 310 -10.58 -37.42 15.74
N PRO A 311 -10.63 -38.65 16.26
CA PRO A 311 -9.68 -39.17 17.24
C PRO A 311 -8.23 -39.19 16.72
N GLU A 312 -8.05 -39.45 15.42
CA GLU A 312 -6.73 -39.46 14.76
C GLU A 312 -6.12 -38.06 14.67
N ALA A 313 -6.95 -37.04 14.37
CA ALA A 313 -6.52 -35.66 14.34
C ALA A 313 -6.19 -35.12 15.75
N GLN A 314 -6.92 -35.59 16.79
CA GLN A 314 -6.59 -35.23 18.20
C GLN A 314 -5.24 -35.77 18.64
N ALA A 315 -4.84 -36.96 18.19
CA ALA A 315 -3.55 -37.55 18.54
C ALA A 315 -2.36 -36.86 17.85
N ALA A 316 -2.61 -36.13 16.75
CA ALA A 316 -1.61 -35.40 15.97
C ALA A 316 -1.47 -33.93 16.40
N PHE A 317 -2.41 -33.38 17.16
CA PHE A 317 -2.43 -32.01 17.67
C PHE A 317 -1.77 -31.89 19.03
#